data_aaabf05e93f29d2f02ddb70c0fe11b69
#
_entry.id   aaabf05e93f29d2f02ddb70c0fe11b69
#
_cell.length_a   1.000
_cell.length_b   1.000
_cell.length_c   1.000
_cell.angle_alpha   90.00
_cell.angle_beta   90.00
_cell.angle_gamma   90.00
#
_symmetry.space_group_name_H-M   'P 1'
#
loop_
_entity.id
_entity.type
_entity.pdbx_description
1 polymer ?
#
loop_
_entity_poly.entity_id
_entity_poly.type
_entity_poly.pdbx_seq_one_letter_code
_entity_poly.pdbx_strand_id
1 'polypeptide(L)'
;MAKKDEKTVQTQEQAQAAETTAPAPAAKKGDNPVDIFRDALMKTKREGMTDLLDFIQDIGFLDAPCSGGNHLAKKGGLLEHSVNVLKYAEKIGVALLGGAEYNKVQDSVVIAALLHDLGKCGDYDKPMYVDNILKSGKPSEAKPFKRNPDLLAVPHAVRSIKLATLFIDLTEDEEWAILCHAGLYDFMYKDLKGKETWLQLIIHWADMWASRIIEGGSDKEGAE
;
A
#
# COMPACT_ATOMS: atom_id res chain seq x y z
N MET A 1 -0.22 -62.87 40.96
CA MET A 1 1.16 -62.73 40.51
C MET A 1 1.09 -61.97 39.21
N ALA A 2 1.65 -60.80 38.95
CA ALA A 2 2.57 -59.95 39.70
C ALA A 2 2.21 -58.48 39.30
N LYS A 3 2.29 -57.57 40.25
CA LYS A 3 2.31 -56.10 40.07
C LYS A 3 3.65 -55.72 39.47
N LYS A 4 3.66 -54.79 38.52
CA LYS A 4 4.77 -53.91 38.13
C LYS A 4 4.26 -53.03 36.97
N ASP A 5 4.47 -51.75 36.79
CA ASP A 5 4.96 -50.65 37.62
C ASP A 5 4.37 -49.38 36.91
N GLU A 6 3.49 -48.72 37.60
CA GLU A 6 3.13 -47.32 37.31
C GLU A 6 4.25 -46.44 37.87
N LYS A 7 5.19 -46.03 37.06
CA LYS A 7 6.12 -44.91 37.35
C LYS A 7 7.08 -44.73 36.19
N THR A 8 6.67 -44.10 35.11
CA THR A 8 7.59 -43.40 34.18
C THR A 8 6.78 -42.65 33.07
N VAL A 9 5.78 -41.84 33.40
CA VAL A 9 5.10 -40.92 32.46
C VAL A 9 4.80 -39.58 33.12
N GLN A 10 5.60 -39.12 34.04
CA GLN A 10 5.42 -37.78 34.63
C GLN A 10 6.73 -36.98 34.70
N THR A 11 7.49 -36.90 33.60
CA THR A 11 8.68 -36.02 33.59
C THR A 11 9.02 -35.52 32.17
N GLN A 12 8.04 -35.21 31.33
CA GLN A 12 8.29 -34.58 30.02
C GLN A 12 7.33 -33.41 29.68
N GLU A 13 6.63 -32.86 30.63
CA GLU A 13 5.64 -31.80 30.40
C GLU A 13 5.97 -30.47 31.12
N GLN A 14 7.21 -30.20 31.43
CA GLN A 14 7.64 -28.94 32.06
C GLN A 14 8.97 -28.39 31.50
N ALA A 15 9.13 -28.35 30.18
CA ALA A 15 10.27 -27.69 29.55
C ALA A 15 9.88 -27.02 28.24
N GLN A 16 8.80 -26.24 28.20
CA GLN A 16 8.45 -25.40 27.09
C GLN A 16 7.65 -24.17 27.55
N ALA A 17 8.31 -23.24 28.20
CA ALA A 17 7.78 -21.90 28.44
C ALA A 17 8.91 -20.97 28.89
N ALA A 18 9.80 -20.59 28.00
CA ALA A 18 10.60 -19.35 28.09
C ALA A 18 11.24 -19.07 26.75
N GLU A 19 10.44 -18.81 25.72
CA GLU A 19 10.92 -18.05 24.57
C GLU A 19 10.93 -16.58 24.97
N THR A 20 12.07 -16.11 25.39
CA THR A 20 12.37 -14.69 25.54
C THR A 20 12.28 -14.03 24.18
N THR A 21 11.20 -13.27 23.98
CA THR A 21 11.09 -12.34 22.84
C THR A 21 12.21 -11.31 22.98
N ALA A 22 13.27 -11.50 22.21
CA ALA A 22 14.27 -10.46 22.02
C ALA A 22 13.57 -9.20 21.48
N PRO A 23 13.88 -8.00 21.99
CA PRO A 23 13.34 -6.76 21.42
C PRO A 23 13.73 -6.66 19.95
N ALA A 24 12.77 -6.31 19.10
CA ALA A 24 13.03 -6.07 17.70
C ALA A 24 14.17 -5.05 17.55
N PRO A 25 15.12 -5.25 16.63
CA PRO A 25 16.20 -4.31 16.43
C PRO A 25 15.64 -2.92 16.15
N ALA A 26 16.16 -1.90 16.83
CA ALA A 26 15.79 -0.50 16.60
C ALA A 26 15.99 -0.17 15.11
N ALA A 27 14.94 0.32 14.44
CA ALA A 27 14.96 0.71 13.05
C ALA A 27 16.11 1.70 12.81
N LYS A 28 16.96 1.41 11.82
CA LYS A 28 18.02 2.34 11.41
C LYS A 28 17.37 3.57 10.79
N LYS A 29 17.99 4.76 11.00
CA LYS A 29 17.57 6.00 10.34
C LYS A 29 17.60 5.73 8.83
N GLY A 30 16.42 5.75 8.17
CA GLY A 30 16.23 5.38 6.77
C GLY A 30 15.28 4.18 6.53
N ASP A 31 14.89 3.44 7.60
CA ASP A 31 13.95 2.32 7.49
C ASP A 31 12.49 2.74 7.82
N ASN A 32 12.27 4.01 8.21
CA ASN A 32 10.93 4.51 8.47
C ASN A 32 10.19 4.78 7.15
N PRO A 33 9.01 4.20 6.92
CA PRO A 33 8.24 4.43 5.69
C PRO A 33 7.96 5.92 5.38
N VAL A 34 7.78 6.76 6.39
CA VAL A 34 7.59 8.21 6.23
C VAL A 34 8.83 8.85 5.62
N ASP A 35 10.02 8.52 6.14
CA ASP A 35 11.28 9.08 5.63
C ASP A 35 11.55 8.60 4.20
N ILE A 36 11.29 7.29 3.90
CA ILE A 36 11.44 6.74 2.54
C ILE A 36 10.53 7.48 1.56
N PHE A 37 9.25 7.64 1.92
CA PHE A 37 8.25 8.31 1.09
C PHE A 37 8.67 9.77 0.79
N ARG A 38 8.97 10.54 1.83
CA ARG A 38 9.36 11.95 1.70
C ARG A 38 10.67 12.11 0.92
N ASP A 39 11.70 11.36 1.29
CA ASP A 39 13.02 11.46 0.67
C ASP A 39 13.00 11.06 -0.81
N ALA A 40 12.23 10.03 -1.17
CA ALA A 40 12.09 9.60 -2.55
C ALA A 40 11.41 10.69 -3.41
N LEU A 41 10.29 11.25 -2.95
CA LEU A 41 9.59 12.33 -3.65
C LEU A 41 10.43 13.60 -3.75
N MET A 42 11.09 14.02 -2.66
CA MET A 42 11.98 15.19 -2.66
C MET A 42 13.16 15.06 -3.62
N LYS A 43 13.68 13.84 -3.81
CA LYS A 43 14.79 13.58 -4.76
C LYS A 43 14.38 13.80 -6.22
N THR A 44 13.11 13.71 -6.56
CA THR A 44 12.61 13.99 -7.92
C THR A 44 12.78 15.46 -8.30
N LYS A 45 12.92 16.35 -7.31
CA LYS A 45 13.04 17.81 -7.49
C LYS A 45 11.90 18.42 -8.32
N ARG A 46 10.74 17.73 -8.38
CA ARG A 46 9.55 18.25 -9.07
C ARG A 46 9.11 19.55 -8.37
N GLU A 47 8.86 20.60 -9.12
CA GLU A 47 8.35 21.86 -8.59
C GLU A 47 7.02 21.61 -7.85
N GLY A 48 6.81 22.28 -6.71
CA GLY A 48 5.62 22.10 -5.86
C GLY A 48 5.65 20.88 -4.92
N MET A 49 6.70 20.04 -4.98
CA MET A 49 6.77 18.81 -4.19
C MET A 49 6.72 19.05 -2.66
N THR A 50 7.30 20.15 -2.18
CA THR A 50 7.24 20.48 -0.75
C THR A 50 5.81 20.75 -0.31
N ASP A 51 5.07 21.56 -1.07
CA ASP A 51 3.67 21.90 -0.77
C ASP A 51 2.77 20.66 -0.86
N LEU A 52 3.03 19.76 -1.84
CA LEU A 52 2.34 18.48 -1.94
C LEU A 52 2.59 17.62 -0.70
N LEU A 53 3.81 17.54 -0.20
CA LEU A 53 4.14 16.73 0.98
C LEU A 53 3.49 17.27 2.27
N ASP A 54 3.42 18.58 2.42
CA ASP A 54 2.72 19.22 3.54
C ASP A 54 1.22 18.93 3.45
N PHE A 55 0.63 19.06 2.27
CA PHE A 55 -0.76 18.69 2.02
C PHE A 55 -1.05 17.21 2.32
N ILE A 56 -0.20 16.29 1.87
CA ILE A 56 -0.32 14.84 2.11
C ILE A 56 -0.37 14.53 3.61
N GLN A 57 0.42 15.25 4.40
CA GLN A 57 0.40 15.12 5.86
C GLN A 57 -0.92 15.63 6.43
N ASP A 58 -1.39 16.79 5.98
CA ASP A 58 -2.60 17.46 6.51
C ASP A 58 -3.88 16.70 6.18
N ILE A 59 -3.99 16.06 5.00
CA ILE A 59 -5.17 15.26 4.61
C ILE A 59 -5.20 13.88 5.26
N GLY A 60 -4.22 13.52 6.10
CA GLY A 60 -4.20 12.28 6.86
C GLY A 60 -3.75 11.05 6.07
N PHE A 61 -3.03 11.21 4.94
CA PHE A 61 -2.51 10.10 4.15
C PHE A 61 -1.64 9.15 4.96
N LEU A 62 -0.80 9.70 5.85
CA LEU A 62 0.13 8.91 6.66
C LEU A 62 -0.58 7.94 7.62
N ASP A 63 -1.83 8.22 7.97
CA ASP A 63 -2.63 7.43 8.90
C ASP A 63 -3.72 6.60 8.19
N ALA A 64 -3.97 6.85 6.91
CA ALA A 64 -5.05 6.21 6.16
C ALA A 64 -4.83 4.70 5.99
N PRO A 65 -5.89 3.87 6.04
CA PRO A 65 -5.81 2.46 5.68
C PRO A 65 -5.73 2.30 4.15
N CYS A 66 -5.05 1.26 3.67
CA CYS A 66 -4.96 0.97 2.25
C CYS A 66 -6.27 0.40 1.68
N SER A 67 -6.99 -0.36 2.49
CA SER A 67 -8.23 -1.05 2.09
C SER A 67 -9.24 -1.11 3.22
N GLY A 68 -10.47 -1.55 2.90
CA GLY A 68 -11.50 -1.79 3.90
C GLY A 68 -11.30 -3.07 4.71
N GLY A 69 -10.65 -4.08 4.15
CA GLY A 69 -10.51 -5.39 4.80
C GLY A 69 -9.57 -6.35 4.09
N ASN A 70 -9.04 -5.98 2.92
CA ASN A 70 -8.11 -6.82 2.18
C ASN A 70 -6.68 -6.68 2.73
N HIS A 71 -5.77 -6.14 1.93
CA HIS A 71 -4.41 -5.90 2.36
C HIS A 71 -4.29 -4.57 3.14
N LEU A 72 -3.44 -4.56 4.15
CA LEU A 72 -3.10 -3.37 4.96
C LEU A 72 -4.32 -2.53 5.43
N ALA A 73 -5.40 -3.22 5.83
CA ALA A 73 -6.58 -2.60 6.43
C ALA A 73 -6.29 -2.17 7.87
N LYS A 74 -5.35 -1.27 8.05
CA LYS A 74 -4.86 -0.75 9.34
C LYS A 74 -4.43 0.71 9.19
N LYS A 75 -4.30 1.40 10.33
CA LYS A 75 -3.72 2.75 10.36
C LYS A 75 -2.31 2.74 9.75
N GLY A 76 -2.01 3.70 8.87
CA GLY A 76 -0.75 3.79 8.15
C GLY A 76 -0.58 2.79 7.01
N GLY A 77 -1.60 1.96 6.74
CA GLY A 77 -1.55 0.94 5.70
C GLY A 77 -1.35 1.50 4.30
N LEU A 78 -1.89 2.69 4.01
CA LEU A 78 -1.75 3.34 2.71
C LEU A 78 -0.31 3.78 2.44
N LEU A 79 0.35 4.37 3.43
CA LEU A 79 1.77 4.72 3.34
C LEU A 79 2.66 3.48 3.15
N GLU A 80 2.44 2.45 3.95
CA GLU A 80 3.19 1.18 3.87
C GLU A 80 3.05 0.56 2.48
N HIS A 81 1.83 0.52 1.93
CA HIS A 81 1.55 0.05 0.58
C HIS A 81 2.32 0.85 -0.47
N SER A 82 2.21 2.18 -0.45
CA SER A 82 2.89 3.03 -1.43
C SER A 82 4.41 2.82 -1.44
N VAL A 83 5.03 2.66 -0.26
CA VAL A 83 6.46 2.36 -0.13
C VAL A 83 6.78 0.95 -0.65
N ASN A 84 5.93 -0.05 -0.40
CA ASN A 84 6.09 -1.39 -0.98
C ASN A 84 6.01 -1.33 -2.51
N VAL A 85 5.04 -0.62 -3.07
CA VAL A 85 4.90 -0.45 -4.53
C VAL A 85 6.14 0.21 -5.11
N LEU A 86 6.65 1.29 -4.51
CA LEU A 86 7.91 1.92 -4.95
C LEU A 86 9.04 0.91 -5.00
N LYS A 87 9.27 0.16 -3.92
CA LYS A 87 10.35 -0.83 -3.83
C LYS A 87 10.31 -1.87 -4.95
N TYR A 88 9.12 -2.30 -5.36
CA TYR A 88 8.98 -3.28 -6.44
C TYR A 88 8.98 -2.63 -7.82
N ALA A 89 8.43 -1.43 -7.97
CA ALA A 89 8.52 -0.66 -9.20
C ALA A 89 9.98 -0.36 -9.59
N GLU A 90 10.82 0.02 -8.63
CA GLU A 90 12.26 0.19 -8.85
C GLU A 90 12.94 -1.11 -9.32
N LYS A 91 12.67 -2.23 -8.64
CA LYS A 91 13.26 -3.54 -9.02
C LYS A 91 12.82 -3.97 -10.41
N ILE A 92 11.53 -3.86 -10.73
CA ILE A 92 10.96 -4.21 -12.03
C ILE A 92 11.53 -3.28 -13.09
N GLY A 93 11.56 -1.98 -12.84
CA GLY A 93 12.10 -0.98 -13.74
C GLY A 93 13.57 -1.24 -14.09
N VAL A 94 14.41 -1.45 -13.09
CA VAL A 94 15.83 -1.79 -13.32
C VAL A 94 15.99 -3.11 -14.08
N ALA A 95 15.20 -4.13 -13.75
CA ALA A 95 15.28 -5.43 -14.40
C ALA A 95 14.87 -5.40 -15.87
N LEU A 96 13.86 -4.62 -16.22
CA LEU A 96 13.30 -4.57 -17.58
C LEU A 96 14.00 -3.54 -18.48
N LEU A 97 14.34 -2.36 -17.93
CA LEU A 97 14.93 -1.27 -18.70
C LEU A 97 16.47 -1.30 -18.68
N GLY A 98 17.05 -1.95 -17.66
CA GLY A 98 18.48 -1.82 -17.36
C GLY A 98 18.79 -0.53 -16.58
N GLY A 99 19.88 -0.53 -15.78
CA GLY A 99 20.17 0.57 -14.87
C GLY A 99 20.34 1.94 -15.55
N ALA A 100 20.97 1.98 -16.73
CA ALA A 100 21.21 3.24 -17.42
C ALA A 100 19.94 3.90 -17.94
N GLU A 101 19.02 3.13 -18.50
CA GLU A 101 17.72 3.67 -18.97
C GLU A 101 16.79 3.95 -17.79
N TYR A 102 16.76 3.09 -16.77
CA TYR A 102 15.99 3.33 -15.55
C TYR A 102 16.36 4.68 -14.90
N ASN A 103 17.65 5.01 -14.80
CA ASN A 103 18.08 6.28 -14.20
C ASN A 103 17.55 7.53 -14.93
N LYS A 104 17.16 7.42 -16.20
CA LYS A 104 16.58 8.54 -16.95
C LYS A 104 15.10 8.77 -16.62
N VAL A 105 14.43 7.76 -16.13
CA VAL A 105 12.97 7.74 -15.92
C VAL A 105 12.57 7.46 -14.48
N GLN A 106 13.54 7.31 -13.58
CA GLN A 106 13.28 6.94 -12.19
C GLN A 106 12.32 7.91 -11.48
N ASP A 107 12.38 9.21 -11.77
CA ASP A 107 11.52 10.20 -11.14
C ASP A 107 10.04 9.94 -11.44
N SER A 108 9.71 9.57 -12.68
CA SER A 108 8.34 9.20 -13.06
C SER A 108 7.90 7.90 -12.39
N VAL A 109 8.79 6.92 -12.25
CA VAL A 109 8.50 5.69 -11.50
C VAL A 109 8.22 6.00 -10.03
N VAL A 110 9.03 6.85 -9.40
CA VAL A 110 8.86 7.28 -8.00
C VAL A 110 7.52 7.99 -7.81
N ILE A 111 7.23 8.98 -8.64
CA ILE A 111 6.00 9.78 -8.57
C ILE A 111 4.78 8.87 -8.75
N ALA A 112 4.75 8.07 -9.82
CA ALA A 112 3.61 7.20 -10.09
C ALA A 112 3.44 6.14 -8.98
N ALA A 113 4.52 5.51 -8.51
CA ALA A 113 4.45 4.49 -7.46
C ALA A 113 3.97 5.04 -6.12
N LEU A 114 4.43 6.22 -5.70
CA LEU A 114 4.08 6.77 -4.40
C LEU A 114 2.71 7.48 -4.39
N LEU A 115 2.25 7.97 -5.54
CA LEU A 115 1.03 8.78 -5.62
C LEU A 115 -0.16 8.04 -6.26
N HIS A 116 0.00 6.79 -6.80
CA HIS A 116 -1.09 6.10 -7.49
C HIS A 116 -2.36 5.98 -6.65
N ASP A 117 -2.21 5.79 -5.37
CA ASP A 117 -3.27 5.56 -4.40
C ASP A 117 -3.56 6.77 -3.48
N LEU A 118 -2.99 7.94 -3.74
CA LEU A 118 -3.18 9.15 -2.94
C LEU A 118 -4.66 9.44 -2.67
N GLY A 119 -5.52 9.20 -3.65
CA GLY A 119 -6.96 9.40 -3.52
C GLY A 119 -7.67 8.51 -2.50
N LYS A 120 -7.00 7.46 -1.98
CA LYS A 120 -7.54 6.62 -0.90
C LYS A 120 -7.55 7.31 0.46
N CYS A 121 -6.83 8.42 0.65
CA CYS A 121 -6.95 9.23 1.86
C CYS A 121 -8.32 9.93 1.98
N GLY A 122 -8.99 10.18 0.87
CA GLY A 122 -10.27 10.89 0.81
C GLY A 122 -10.16 12.23 0.09
N ASP A 123 -11.14 13.12 0.30
CA ASP A 123 -11.22 14.45 -0.31
C ASP A 123 -12.31 15.27 0.41
N TYR A 124 -12.30 16.59 0.28
CA TYR A 124 -13.29 17.46 0.88
C TYR A 124 -13.49 17.27 2.39
N ASP A 125 -12.38 17.13 3.13
CA ASP A 125 -12.35 16.85 4.58
C ASP A 125 -13.09 15.56 4.99
N LYS A 126 -13.25 14.63 4.06
CA LYS A 126 -13.90 13.35 4.26
C LYS A 126 -12.93 12.22 3.94
N PRO A 127 -12.57 11.37 4.92
CA PRO A 127 -11.74 10.20 4.64
C PRO A 127 -12.47 9.22 3.72
N MET A 128 -11.73 8.48 2.90
CA MET A 128 -12.31 7.44 2.03
C MET A 128 -12.86 6.26 2.83
N TYR A 129 -12.19 5.95 3.94
CA TYR A 129 -12.55 4.84 4.80
C TYR A 129 -12.88 5.34 6.21
N VAL A 130 -13.91 4.75 6.79
CA VAL A 130 -14.32 4.97 8.19
C VAL A 130 -14.45 3.62 8.89
N ASP A 131 -14.42 3.62 10.21
CA ASP A 131 -14.56 2.41 11.01
C ASP A 131 -15.83 1.63 10.65
N ASN A 132 -15.70 0.33 10.46
CA ASN A 132 -16.83 -0.54 10.19
C ASN A 132 -17.40 -1.10 11.49
N ILE A 133 -18.34 -0.36 12.06
CA ILE A 133 -19.05 -0.77 13.27
C ILE A 133 -20.25 -1.64 12.89
N LEU A 134 -20.29 -2.85 13.44
CA LEU A 134 -21.39 -3.80 13.26
C LEU A 134 -22.65 -3.34 14.00
N LYS A 135 -23.80 -3.95 13.70
CA LYS A 135 -25.08 -3.70 14.40
C LYS A 135 -25.00 -3.97 15.91
N SER A 136 -24.04 -4.79 16.34
CA SER A 136 -23.75 -5.06 17.74
C SER A 136 -23.03 -3.94 18.49
N GLY A 137 -22.62 -2.87 17.78
CA GLY A 137 -21.80 -1.77 18.31
C GLY A 137 -20.31 -2.08 18.39
N LYS A 138 -19.87 -3.27 17.95
CA LYS A 138 -18.46 -3.67 17.93
C LYS A 138 -17.82 -3.42 16.56
N PRO A 139 -16.50 -3.11 16.49
CA PRO A 139 -15.77 -3.09 15.23
C PRO A 139 -15.80 -4.48 14.55
N SER A 140 -15.81 -4.48 13.22
CA SER A 140 -15.68 -5.71 12.44
C SER A 140 -14.20 -6.12 12.38
N GLU A 141 -13.86 -7.30 12.88
CA GLU A 141 -12.50 -7.84 12.81
C GLU A 141 -12.11 -8.23 11.38
N ALA A 142 -13.05 -8.85 10.65
CA ALA A 142 -12.80 -9.29 9.28
C ALA A 142 -12.69 -8.14 8.28
N LYS A 143 -13.36 -7.01 8.54
CA LYS A 143 -13.41 -5.85 7.67
C LYS A 143 -13.41 -4.57 8.52
N PRO A 144 -12.24 -4.17 9.06
CA PRO A 144 -12.13 -3.10 10.05
C PRO A 144 -12.67 -1.75 9.57
N PHE A 145 -12.56 -1.50 8.25
CA PHE A 145 -13.01 -0.26 7.64
C PHE A 145 -14.05 -0.52 6.56
N LYS A 146 -14.87 0.48 6.29
CA LYS A 146 -15.82 0.52 5.17
C LYS A 146 -15.69 1.83 4.42
N ARG A 147 -16.13 1.87 3.17
CA ARG A 147 -16.22 3.14 2.43
C ARG A 147 -17.08 4.13 3.19
N ASN A 148 -16.61 5.37 3.26
CA ASN A 148 -17.36 6.46 3.85
C ASN A 148 -18.57 6.78 2.97
N PRO A 149 -19.81 6.64 3.48
CA PRO A 149 -21.02 6.91 2.70
C PRO A 149 -21.21 8.40 2.37
N ASP A 150 -20.54 9.29 3.12
CA ASP A 150 -20.65 10.73 2.92
C ASP A 150 -19.66 11.25 1.85
N LEU A 151 -18.76 10.38 1.35
CA LEU A 151 -17.85 10.69 0.26
C LEU A 151 -18.34 10.04 -1.04
N LEU A 152 -18.57 10.85 -2.08
CA LEU A 152 -19.00 10.34 -3.38
C LEU A 152 -17.98 9.29 -3.92
N ALA A 153 -18.50 8.29 -4.62
CA ALA A 153 -17.74 7.16 -5.13
C ALA A 153 -16.91 7.48 -6.39
N VAL A 154 -16.22 8.62 -6.40
CA VAL A 154 -15.22 8.91 -7.44
C VAL A 154 -14.10 7.89 -7.34
N PRO A 155 -13.63 7.27 -8.45
CA PRO A 155 -12.51 6.36 -8.43
C PRO A 155 -11.28 6.99 -7.76
N HIS A 156 -10.60 6.21 -6.91
CA HIS A 156 -9.45 6.74 -6.16
C HIS A 156 -8.31 7.18 -7.09
N ALA A 157 -8.08 6.50 -8.21
CA ALA A 157 -7.08 6.90 -9.19
C ALA A 157 -7.34 8.31 -9.77
N VAL A 158 -8.60 8.63 -10.07
CA VAL A 158 -9.01 9.97 -10.51
C VAL A 158 -8.78 11.01 -9.40
N ARG A 159 -9.06 10.64 -8.14
CA ARG A 159 -8.73 11.50 -6.99
C ARG A 159 -7.24 11.68 -6.81
N SER A 160 -6.45 10.63 -7.00
CA SER A 160 -4.99 10.70 -6.89
C SER A 160 -4.42 11.74 -7.85
N ILE A 161 -4.82 11.69 -9.12
CA ILE A 161 -4.42 12.69 -10.12
C ILE A 161 -4.89 14.09 -9.69
N LYS A 162 -6.18 14.25 -9.37
CA LYS A 162 -6.73 15.54 -8.92
C LYS A 162 -5.92 16.15 -7.77
N LEU A 163 -5.63 15.37 -6.74
CA LEU A 163 -4.95 15.86 -5.54
C LEU A 163 -3.47 16.18 -5.82
N ALA A 164 -2.78 15.35 -6.60
CA ALA A 164 -1.39 15.60 -6.97
C ALA A 164 -1.25 16.87 -7.83
N THR A 165 -2.13 17.06 -8.82
CA THR A 165 -2.06 18.18 -9.78
C THR A 165 -2.47 19.53 -9.19
N LEU A 166 -2.92 19.57 -7.92
CA LEU A 166 -3.06 20.83 -7.20
C LEU A 166 -1.70 21.49 -6.89
N PHE A 167 -0.62 20.71 -6.90
CA PHE A 167 0.70 21.13 -6.42
C PHE A 167 1.82 20.88 -7.44
N ILE A 168 1.77 19.76 -8.15
CA ILE A 168 2.82 19.36 -9.10
C ILE A 168 2.23 19.12 -10.49
N ASP A 169 3.01 19.38 -11.52
CA ASP A 169 2.66 18.94 -12.87
C ASP A 169 3.00 17.46 -13.03
N LEU A 170 2.06 16.66 -13.51
CA LEU A 170 2.28 15.29 -13.94
C LEU A 170 2.53 15.23 -15.43
N THR A 171 3.38 14.32 -15.88
CA THR A 171 3.49 14.00 -17.31
C THR A 171 2.31 13.14 -17.74
N GLU A 172 2.02 13.09 -19.06
CA GLU A 172 0.95 12.24 -19.61
C GLU A 172 1.15 10.76 -19.22
N ASP A 173 2.39 10.26 -19.24
CA ASP A 173 2.72 8.90 -18.83
C ASP A 173 2.46 8.66 -17.33
N GLU A 174 2.76 9.63 -16.47
CA GLU A 174 2.50 9.56 -15.04
C GLU A 174 0.99 9.55 -14.74
N GLU A 175 0.22 10.44 -15.38
CA GLU A 175 -1.24 10.44 -15.28
C GLU A 175 -1.83 9.12 -15.74
N TRP A 176 -1.39 8.60 -16.90
CA TRP A 176 -1.86 7.34 -17.44
C TRP A 176 -1.52 6.17 -16.52
N ALA A 177 -0.30 6.13 -15.98
CA ALA A 177 0.12 5.10 -15.04
C ALA A 177 -0.68 5.13 -13.74
N ILE A 178 -0.94 6.31 -13.18
CA ILE A 178 -1.77 6.48 -11.99
C ILE A 178 -3.22 6.09 -12.28
N LEU A 179 -3.78 6.56 -13.39
CA LEU A 179 -5.17 6.29 -13.76
C LEU A 179 -5.44 4.79 -13.95
N CYS A 180 -4.52 4.09 -14.61
CA CYS A 180 -4.69 2.71 -15.04
C CYS A 180 -3.85 1.71 -14.22
N HIS A 181 -3.40 2.07 -13.00
CA HIS A 181 -2.54 1.19 -12.20
C HIS A 181 -3.19 -0.15 -11.86
N ALA A 182 -4.51 -0.19 -11.65
CA ALA A 182 -5.23 -1.42 -11.38
C ALA A 182 -5.33 -2.37 -12.60
N GLY A 183 -4.98 -1.91 -13.80
CA GLY A 183 -4.86 -2.71 -15.01
C GLY A 183 -6.15 -3.47 -15.35
N LEU A 184 -6.07 -4.80 -15.40
CA LEU A 184 -7.19 -5.69 -15.76
C LEU A 184 -8.36 -5.65 -14.76
N TYR A 185 -8.13 -5.15 -13.56
CA TYR A 185 -9.12 -5.08 -12.48
C TYR A 185 -9.84 -3.74 -12.41
N ASP A 186 -9.49 -2.79 -13.32
CA ASP A 186 -10.09 -1.47 -13.38
C ASP A 186 -11.32 -1.46 -14.30
N PHE A 187 -12.24 -0.52 -14.01
CA PHE A 187 -13.36 -0.21 -14.91
C PHE A 187 -12.88 0.33 -16.28
N MET A 188 -11.69 0.92 -16.34
CA MET A 188 -11.02 1.42 -17.54
C MET A 188 -10.33 0.34 -18.39
N TYR A 189 -10.41 -0.94 -18.00
CA TYR A 189 -9.72 -2.03 -18.70
C TYR A 189 -9.92 -2.03 -20.23
N LYS A 190 -11.14 -1.71 -20.69
CA LYS A 190 -11.44 -1.70 -22.12
C LYS A 190 -10.69 -0.59 -22.87
N ASP A 191 -10.46 0.53 -22.21
CA ASP A 191 -9.74 1.67 -22.78
C ASP A 191 -8.23 1.48 -22.70
N LEU A 192 -7.75 0.76 -21.71
CA LEU A 192 -6.35 0.40 -21.51
C LEU A 192 -5.85 -0.62 -22.55
N LYS A 193 -6.66 -1.62 -22.87
CA LYS A 193 -6.25 -2.74 -23.71
C LYS A 193 -5.61 -2.30 -25.05
N GLY A 194 -4.33 -2.67 -25.21
CA GLY A 194 -3.53 -2.32 -26.38
C GLY A 194 -2.96 -0.90 -26.37
N LYS A 195 -3.07 -0.21 -25.23
CA LYS A 195 -2.51 1.14 -25.02
C LYS A 195 -1.64 1.19 -23.77
N GLU A 196 -1.21 0.03 -23.28
CA GLU A 196 -0.35 -0.08 -22.14
C GLU A 196 0.99 0.63 -22.41
N THR A 197 1.46 1.43 -21.45
CA THR A 197 2.78 2.05 -21.50
C THR A 197 3.74 1.32 -20.57
N TRP A 198 5.04 1.51 -20.78
CA TRP A 198 6.08 0.90 -19.94
C TRP A 198 5.90 1.28 -18.46
N LEU A 199 5.57 2.55 -18.17
CA LEU A 199 5.39 3.05 -16.81
C LEU A 199 4.13 2.44 -16.18
N GLN A 200 3.02 2.43 -16.91
CA GLN A 200 1.76 1.83 -16.44
C GLN A 200 1.95 0.35 -16.10
N LEU A 201 2.66 -0.43 -16.94
CA LEU A 201 2.91 -1.84 -16.68
C LEU A 201 3.81 -2.06 -15.45
N ILE A 202 4.86 -1.25 -15.29
CA ILE A 202 5.73 -1.32 -14.09
C ILE A 202 4.92 -1.07 -12.83
N ILE A 203 4.09 -0.02 -12.81
CA ILE A 203 3.28 0.31 -11.64
C ILE A 203 2.23 -0.78 -11.37
N HIS A 204 1.52 -1.24 -12.40
CA HIS A 204 0.53 -2.32 -12.28
C HIS A 204 1.12 -3.61 -11.69
N TRP A 205 2.27 -4.05 -12.20
CA TRP A 205 2.90 -5.27 -11.69
C TRP A 205 3.47 -5.09 -10.28
N ALA A 206 4.00 -3.90 -9.98
CA ALA A 206 4.51 -3.58 -8.64
C ALA A 206 3.39 -3.56 -7.60
N ASP A 207 2.26 -2.91 -7.91
CA ASP A 207 1.06 -2.86 -7.07
C ASP A 207 0.48 -4.27 -6.86
N MET A 208 0.28 -5.04 -7.93
CA MET A 208 -0.17 -6.42 -7.82
C MET A 208 0.75 -7.27 -6.94
N TRP A 209 2.07 -7.14 -7.13
CA TRP A 209 3.03 -7.88 -6.34
C TRP A 209 3.02 -7.47 -4.88
N ALA A 210 2.97 -6.16 -4.60
CA ALA A 210 2.88 -5.63 -3.26
C ALA A 210 1.62 -6.11 -2.56
N SER A 211 0.45 -5.85 -3.15
CA SER A 211 -0.85 -6.13 -2.53
C SER A 211 -1.12 -7.62 -2.32
N ARG A 212 -0.73 -8.49 -3.26
CA ARG A 212 -1.09 -9.92 -3.25
C ARG A 212 -0.03 -10.81 -2.61
N ILE A 213 1.26 -10.50 -2.82
CA ILE A 213 2.35 -11.37 -2.39
C ILE A 213 2.97 -10.89 -1.08
N ILE A 214 3.23 -9.58 -0.96
CA ILE A 214 3.95 -9.03 0.19
C ILE A 214 3.00 -8.75 1.36
N GLU A 215 1.83 -8.20 1.08
CA GLU A 215 0.88 -7.70 2.08
C GLU A 215 -0.18 -8.73 2.45
N GLY A 216 -0.10 -9.91 1.86
CA GLY A 216 -1.00 -11.03 2.18
C GLY A 216 -2.45 -10.80 1.77
N GLY A 217 -2.69 -9.94 0.78
CA GLY A 217 -3.98 -9.78 0.13
C GLY A 217 -4.34 -11.01 -0.66
N SER A 218 -4.64 -12.10 0.03
CA SER A 218 -5.13 -13.33 -0.59
C SER A 218 -6.62 -13.21 -0.91
N ASP A 219 -7.03 -13.90 -1.96
CA ASP A 219 -8.38 -14.10 -2.44
C ASP A 219 -9.37 -14.63 -1.37
N LYS A 220 -9.55 -13.90 -0.28
CA LYS A 220 -10.64 -14.16 0.67
C LYS A 220 -12.00 -13.68 0.16
N GLU A 221 -12.07 -13.11 -1.04
CA GLU A 221 -13.32 -12.68 -1.67
C GLU A 221 -14.01 -13.76 -2.53
N GLY A 222 -13.49 -15.00 -2.54
CA GLY A 222 -14.05 -16.12 -3.30
C GLY A 222 -14.69 -17.23 -2.47
N ALA A 223 -14.98 -16.99 -1.20
CA ALA A 223 -15.61 -17.98 -0.32
C ALA A 223 -16.89 -17.38 0.33
N GLU A 224 -17.92 -17.12 -0.50
CA GLU A 224 -19.33 -17.11 -0.12
C GLU A 224 -20.14 -17.87 -1.16
#